data_0718167fb55f998125cb98c998f82717
#
_entry.id   0718167fb55f998125cb98c998f82717
#
_cell.length_a   1.000
_cell.length_b   1.000
_cell.length_c   1.000
_cell.angle_alpha   90.00
_cell.angle_beta   90.00
_cell.angle_gamma   90.00
#
_symmetry.space_group_name_H-M   'P 1'
#
loop_
_entity.id
_entity.type
_entity.pdbx_description
1 polymer ?
#
loop_
_entity_poly.entity_id
_entity_poly.type
_entity_poly.pdbx_seq_one_letter_code
_entity_poly.pdbx_strand_id
1 'polypeptide(L)'
;RSRNKFNNAYPSYGFTGIEHENDVYDKVLNQCRKDFEPKYKEEFDKQYNLVYYTLRENVIASIHGEIKAAYRHKKEINRLLAKIKFSDSIYQIDIIPAQNENGQFYEMLTAPELDSKVFDDYGFEGQLSLGEDEFYQKYEEDIKRLTEKFMPPKEEDARSLSQYRQQMEQYVDYRNYLTFSMYEKVEDENGNIRKNAVDDMAGRDSGGE
;
A
#
# COMPACT_ATOMS: atom_id res chain seq x y z
N ARG A 1 30.52 -26.90 21.19
CA ARG A 1 30.60 -26.11 19.92
C ARG A 1 29.47 -25.09 19.79
N SER A 2 28.23 -25.43 20.17
CA SER A 2 27.08 -24.51 20.12
C SER A 2 27.14 -23.38 21.14
N ARG A 3 27.59 -23.69 22.42
CA ARG A 3 27.77 -22.69 23.47
C ARG A 3 28.78 -21.62 23.08
N ASN A 4 29.92 -22.00 22.49
CA ASN A 4 30.94 -21.04 22.06
C ASN A 4 30.41 -20.10 20.96
N LYS A 5 29.55 -20.61 20.06
CA LYS A 5 28.89 -19.76 19.06
C LYS A 5 27.95 -18.73 19.70
N PHE A 6 27.16 -19.18 20.69
CA PHE A 6 26.27 -18.31 21.45
C PHE A 6 27.04 -17.24 22.23
N ASN A 7 28.08 -17.65 22.98
CA ASN A 7 28.88 -16.73 23.80
C ASN A 7 29.60 -15.67 22.91
N ASN A 8 30.07 -16.08 21.74
CA ASN A 8 30.71 -15.16 20.81
C ASN A 8 29.69 -14.18 20.17
N ALA A 9 28.48 -14.64 19.92
CA ALA A 9 27.41 -13.79 19.36
C ALA A 9 26.83 -12.81 20.40
N TYR A 10 26.86 -13.23 21.70
CA TYR A 10 26.23 -12.46 22.78
C TYR A 10 27.19 -12.29 23.97
N PRO A 11 28.31 -11.58 23.80
CA PRO A 11 29.35 -11.45 24.86
C PRO A 11 28.86 -10.68 26.09
N SER A 12 27.79 -9.86 25.94
CA SER A 12 27.20 -9.10 27.04
C SER A 12 26.64 -9.94 28.18
N TYR A 13 26.31 -11.21 27.92
CA TYR A 13 25.87 -12.15 29.01
C TYR A 13 26.99 -12.68 29.85
N GLY A 14 28.26 -12.47 29.47
CA GLY A 14 29.43 -12.79 30.30
C GLY A 14 29.66 -14.29 30.54
N PHE A 15 29.13 -15.18 29.71
CA PHE A 15 29.35 -16.62 29.83
C PHE A 15 30.79 -16.99 29.48
N THR A 16 31.41 -17.80 30.33
CA THR A 16 32.82 -18.19 30.18
C THR A 16 33.03 -19.37 29.22
N GLY A 17 31.98 -20.11 28.92
CA GLY A 17 32.02 -21.31 28.07
C GLY A 17 32.54 -22.58 28.81
N ILE A 18 32.80 -22.47 30.09
CA ILE A 18 33.32 -23.55 30.94
C ILE A 18 32.18 -24.22 31.74
N GLU A 19 30.98 -23.67 31.63
CA GLU A 19 29.82 -24.18 32.36
C GLU A 19 29.51 -25.61 31.93
N HIS A 20 29.55 -26.54 32.93
CA HIS A 20 29.23 -27.95 32.68
C HIS A 20 27.75 -28.20 32.57
N GLU A 21 26.93 -27.38 33.23
CA GLU A 21 25.48 -27.48 33.27
C GLU A 21 24.81 -26.38 32.43
N ASN A 22 23.54 -26.55 32.12
CA ASN A 22 22.78 -25.56 31.34
C ASN A 22 22.13 -24.46 32.19
N ASP A 23 22.22 -24.55 33.50
CA ASP A 23 21.49 -23.70 34.45
C ASP A 23 21.61 -22.18 34.18
N VAL A 24 22.82 -21.74 33.80
CA VAL A 24 23.06 -20.32 33.48
C VAL A 24 22.35 -19.92 32.19
N TYR A 25 22.31 -20.79 31.19
CA TYR A 25 21.58 -20.54 29.93
C TYR A 25 20.08 -20.64 30.15
N ASP A 26 19.61 -21.56 30.98
CA ASP A 26 18.20 -21.72 31.35
C ASP A 26 17.68 -20.51 32.14
N LYS A 27 18.50 -19.93 33.01
CA LYS A 27 18.17 -18.68 33.71
C LYS A 27 17.98 -17.55 32.73
N VAL A 28 18.88 -17.35 31.77
CA VAL A 28 18.75 -16.31 30.73
C VAL A 28 17.54 -16.59 29.84
N LEU A 29 17.33 -17.84 29.43
CA LEU A 29 16.15 -18.19 28.63
C LEU A 29 14.85 -17.88 29.38
N ASN A 30 14.79 -18.21 30.67
CA ASN A 30 13.61 -17.91 31.48
C ASN A 30 13.42 -16.40 31.69
N GLN A 31 14.49 -15.64 31.82
CA GLN A 31 14.44 -14.19 31.88
C GLN A 31 13.98 -13.60 30.56
N CYS A 32 14.49 -14.07 29.42
CA CYS A 32 14.02 -13.65 28.09
C CYS A 32 12.51 -13.88 27.93
N ARG A 33 12.03 -15.08 28.33
CA ARG A 33 10.59 -15.41 28.20
C ARG A 33 9.69 -14.63 29.15
N LYS A 34 10.16 -14.34 30.36
CA LYS A 34 9.34 -13.67 31.40
C LYS A 34 9.35 -12.14 31.27
N ASP A 35 10.51 -11.58 30.97
CA ASP A 35 10.74 -10.15 31.08
C ASP A 35 10.85 -9.47 29.71
N PHE A 36 11.63 -10.05 28.78
CA PHE A 36 11.93 -9.42 27.51
C PHE A 36 10.86 -9.70 26.45
N GLU A 37 10.45 -10.96 26.30
CA GLU A 37 9.44 -11.34 25.29
C GLU A 37 8.11 -10.59 25.46
N PRO A 38 7.50 -10.51 26.67
CA PRO A 38 6.29 -9.73 26.86
C PRO A 38 6.49 -8.24 26.59
N LYS A 39 7.62 -7.66 27.04
CA LYS A 39 7.92 -6.26 26.81
C LYS A 39 8.09 -5.92 25.32
N TYR A 40 8.84 -6.74 24.58
CA TYR A 40 9.01 -6.56 23.15
C TYR A 40 7.70 -6.77 22.39
N LYS A 41 6.87 -7.72 22.83
CA LYS A 41 5.54 -7.93 22.25
C LYS A 41 4.64 -6.71 22.46
N GLU A 42 4.61 -6.17 23.67
CA GLU A 42 3.85 -4.94 23.96
C GLU A 42 4.31 -3.76 23.11
N GLU A 43 5.64 -3.58 22.99
CA GLU A 43 6.19 -2.51 22.14
C GLU A 43 5.87 -2.71 20.67
N PHE A 44 5.97 -3.96 20.17
CA PHE A 44 5.58 -4.30 18.81
C PHE A 44 4.09 -4.02 18.57
N ASP A 45 3.22 -4.43 19.49
CA ASP A 45 1.78 -4.19 19.38
C ASP A 45 1.46 -2.68 19.36
N LYS A 46 2.18 -1.86 20.15
CA LYS A 46 2.06 -0.41 20.12
C LYS A 46 2.49 0.17 18.77
N GLN A 47 3.62 -0.26 18.24
CA GLN A 47 4.12 0.18 16.93
C GLN A 47 3.19 -0.26 15.81
N TYR A 48 2.71 -1.49 15.84
CA TYR A 48 1.74 -2.01 14.89
C TYR A 48 0.46 -1.17 14.88
N ASN A 49 -0.10 -0.91 16.05
CA ASN A 49 -1.30 -0.10 16.17
C ASN A 49 -1.08 1.33 15.67
N LEU A 50 0.07 1.94 15.96
CA LEU A 50 0.40 3.27 15.45
C LEU A 50 0.43 3.30 13.91
N VAL A 51 1.11 2.33 13.28
CA VAL A 51 1.15 2.20 11.81
C VAL A 51 -0.26 1.97 11.27
N TYR A 52 -1.03 1.07 11.89
CA TYR A 52 -2.40 0.77 11.48
C TYR A 52 -3.30 2.00 11.52
N TYR A 53 -3.28 2.77 12.61
CA TYR A 53 -4.06 4.01 12.72
C TYR A 53 -3.60 5.07 11.73
N THR A 54 -2.28 5.27 11.58
CA THR A 54 -1.73 6.24 10.62
C THR A 54 -2.12 5.89 9.19
N LEU A 55 -2.05 4.62 8.81
CA LEU A 55 -2.48 4.14 7.50
C LEU A 55 -3.97 4.42 7.28
N ARG A 56 -4.76 4.02 8.25
CA ARG A 56 -6.21 4.17 8.24
C ARG A 56 -6.62 5.64 8.04
N GLU A 57 -6.10 6.55 8.88
CA GLU A 57 -6.55 7.94 8.92
C GLU A 57 -5.97 8.79 7.78
N ASN A 58 -4.73 8.54 7.39
CA ASN A 58 -4.01 9.43 6.48
C ASN A 58 -3.79 8.83 5.09
N VAL A 59 -3.24 7.62 5.02
CA VAL A 59 -2.80 7.06 3.73
C VAL A 59 -3.99 6.64 2.86
N ILE A 60 -4.93 5.90 3.42
CA ILE A 60 -6.14 5.45 2.68
C ILE A 60 -6.93 6.66 2.19
N ALA A 61 -7.15 7.66 3.06
CA ALA A 61 -7.88 8.86 2.70
C ALA A 61 -7.15 9.71 1.66
N SER A 62 -5.81 9.81 1.75
CA SER A 62 -5.00 10.51 0.74
C SER A 62 -5.09 9.84 -0.62
N ILE A 63 -4.88 8.52 -0.69
CA ILE A 63 -4.99 7.75 -1.93
C ILE A 63 -6.40 7.86 -2.52
N HIS A 64 -7.45 7.77 -1.69
CA HIS A 64 -8.83 7.98 -2.12
C HIS A 64 -9.03 9.35 -2.78
N GLY A 65 -8.54 10.42 -2.13
CA GLY A 65 -8.60 11.79 -2.66
C GLY A 65 -7.91 11.93 -4.02
N GLU A 66 -6.73 11.34 -4.18
CA GLU A 66 -5.97 11.34 -5.42
C GLU A 66 -6.67 10.54 -6.54
N ILE A 67 -7.22 9.37 -6.23
CA ILE A 67 -8.02 8.58 -7.18
C ILE A 67 -9.23 9.39 -7.66
N LYS A 68 -9.95 10.06 -6.76
CA LYS A 68 -11.07 10.94 -7.14
C LYS A 68 -10.62 12.10 -8.00
N ALA A 69 -9.48 12.71 -7.69
CA ALA A 69 -8.91 13.76 -8.52
C ALA A 69 -8.58 13.24 -9.93
N ALA A 70 -7.99 12.04 -10.04
CA ALA A 70 -7.69 11.41 -11.32
C ALA A 70 -8.97 11.20 -12.17
N TYR A 71 -10.07 10.75 -11.57
CA TYR A 71 -11.36 10.62 -12.28
C TYR A 71 -11.96 11.97 -12.71
N ARG A 72 -11.81 13.00 -11.89
CA ARG A 72 -12.22 14.37 -12.28
C ARG A 72 -11.41 14.86 -13.47
N HIS A 73 -10.09 14.74 -13.42
CA HIS A 73 -9.20 15.11 -14.52
C HIS A 73 -9.51 14.31 -15.80
N LYS A 74 -9.72 12.99 -15.70
CA LYS A 74 -10.19 12.16 -16.82
C LYS A 74 -11.42 12.77 -17.49
N LYS A 75 -12.42 13.15 -16.70
CA LYS A 75 -13.68 13.74 -17.22
C LYS A 75 -13.43 15.07 -17.94
N GLU A 76 -12.56 15.92 -17.40
CA GLU A 76 -12.19 17.21 -18.00
C GLU A 76 -11.41 17.02 -19.29
N ILE A 77 -10.40 16.15 -19.30
CA ILE A 77 -9.60 15.84 -20.49
C ILE A 77 -10.50 15.26 -21.58
N ASN A 78 -11.35 14.30 -21.28
CA ASN A 78 -12.27 13.71 -22.26
C ASN A 78 -13.25 14.74 -22.82
N ARG A 79 -13.68 15.72 -22.01
CA ARG A 79 -14.51 16.84 -22.49
C ARG A 79 -13.75 17.74 -23.47
N LEU A 80 -12.46 17.94 -23.26
CA LEU A 80 -11.61 18.72 -24.19
C LEU A 80 -11.33 17.91 -25.47
N LEU A 81 -10.94 16.64 -25.31
CA LEU A 81 -10.70 15.75 -26.47
C LEU A 81 -11.92 15.61 -27.38
N ALA A 82 -13.11 15.55 -26.81
CA ALA A 82 -14.35 15.49 -27.59
C ALA A 82 -14.62 16.73 -28.50
N LYS A 83 -13.96 17.85 -28.20
CA LYS A 83 -14.05 19.07 -29.00
C LYS A 83 -13.06 19.12 -30.19
N ILE A 84 -12.04 18.27 -30.10
CA ILE A 84 -10.96 18.22 -31.09
C ILE A 84 -11.24 17.02 -32.00
N LYS A 85 -11.63 17.29 -33.24
CA LYS A 85 -11.76 16.24 -34.27
C LYS A 85 -10.42 16.07 -34.97
N PHE A 86 -9.84 14.89 -34.86
CA PHE A 86 -8.70 14.48 -35.67
C PHE A 86 -9.26 13.59 -36.81
N SER A 87 -9.60 14.20 -37.95
CA SER A 87 -10.30 13.50 -39.02
C SER A 87 -11.65 12.94 -38.50
N ASP A 88 -11.86 11.62 -38.57
CA ASP A 88 -13.09 10.94 -38.13
C ASP A 88 -12.94 10.27 -36.76
N SER A 89 -11.85 10.56 -36.06
CA SER A 89 -11.50 9.92 -34.80
C SER A 89 -11.69 10.85 -33.61
N ILE A 90 -12.19 10.29 -32.51
CA ILE A 90 -12.28 10.94 -31.19
C ILE A 90 -11.44 10.16 -30.20
N TYR A 91 -10.52 10.84 -29.56
CA TYR A 91 -9.69 10.23 -28.51
C TYR A 91 -10.36 10.31 -27.14
N GLN A 92 -10.16 9.27 -26.34
CA GLN A 92 -10.69 9.18 -24.98
C GLN A 92 -9.68 8.50 -24.06
N ILE A 93 -9.47 9.07 -22.86
CA ILE A 93 -8.73 8.44 -21.77
C ILE A 93 -9.69 7.59 -20.95
N ASP A 94 -9.24 6.40 -20.54
CA ASP A 94 -9.91 5.56 -19.56
C ASP A 94 -9.01 5.24 -18.38
N ILE A 95 -9.64 5.00 -17.23
CA ILE A 95 -8.98 4.63 -15.98
C ILE A 95 -9.73 3.41 -15.45
N ILE A 96 -9.02 2.33 -15.24
CA ILE A 96 -9.56 1.08 -14.69
C ILE A 96 -8.70 0.64 -13.49
N PRO A 97 -9.20 -0.24 -12.62
CA PRO A 97 -8.38 -0.86 -11.58
C PRO A 97 -7.15 -1.55 -12.17
N ALA A 98 -6.00 -1.43 -11.51
CA ALA A 98 -4.80 -2.13 -11.92
C ALA A 98 -5.01 -3.65 -11.87
N GLN A 99 -4.42 -4.39 -12.84
CA GLN A 99 -4.51 -5.85 -12.89
C GLN A 99 -3.32 -6.53 -12.18
N ASN A 100 -2.85 -5.93 -11.09
CA ASN A 100 -1.76 -6.41 -10.26
C ASN A 100 -2.23 -6.57 -8.79
N GLU A 101 -1.30 -6.91 -7.91
CA GLU A 101 -1.61 -7.04 -6.47
C GLU A 101 -2.23 -5.77 -5.85
N ASN A 102 -1.90 -4.58 -6.36
CA ASN A 102 -2.43 -3.34 -5.80
C ASN A 102 -3.88 -3.11 -6.21
N GLY A 103 -4.30 -3.59 -7.39
CA GLY A 103 -5.67 -3.45 -7.88
C GLY A 103 -6.71 -4.14 -6.98
N GLN A 104 -6.31 -5.13 -6.18
CA GLN A 104 -7.20 -5.76 -5.20
C GLN A 104 -7.74 -4.78 -4.15
N PHE A 105 -7.01 -3.70 -3.85
CA PHE A 105 -7.43 -2.68 -2.89
C PHE A 105 -8.33 -1.59 -3.49
N TYR A 106 -8.60 -1.65 -4.79
CA TYR A 106 -9.32 -0.59 -5.50
C TYR A 106 -10.72 -0.35 -4.91
N GLU A 107 -11.48 -1.39 -4.61
CA GLU A 107 -12.84 -1.25 -4.05
C GLU A 107 -12.81 -0.55 -2.69
N MET A 108 -11.88 -0.92 -1.83
CA MET A 108 -11.67 -0.27 -0.53
C MET A 108 -11.28 1.20 -0.72
N LEU A 109 -10.32 1.48 -1.61
CA LEU A 109 -9.79 2.83 -1.84
C LEU A 109 -10.77 3.75 -2.56
N THR A 110 -11.82 3.23 -3.17
CA THR A 110 -12.88 4.00 -3.85
C THR A 110 -14.23 3.93 -3.14
N ALA A 111 -14.26 3.36 -1.95
CA ALA A 111 -15.48 3.19 -1.17
C ALA A 111 -16.14 4.55 -0.87
N PRO A 112 -17.46 4.69 -1.11
CA PRO A 112 -18.18 5.95 -0.90
C PRO A 112 -18.20 6.40 0.56
N GLU A 113 -17.99 5.49 1.49
CA GLU A 113 -17.88 5.76 2.93
C GLU A 113 -16.69 6.68 3.25
N LEU A 114 -15.65 6.66 2.40
CA LEU A 114 -14.49 7.57 2.52
C LEU A 114 -14.83 9.02 2.12
N ASP A 115 -15.90 9.24 1.37
CA ASP A 115 -16.35 10.57 0.96
C ASP A 115 -16.93 11.39 2.12
N SER A 116 -17.56 10.73 3.07
CA SER A 116 -18.14 11.37 4.26
C SER A 116 -17.10 11.79 5.28
N LYS A 117 -15.84 11.35 5.12
CA LYS A 117 -14.68 11.85 5.84
C LYS A 117 -14.26 13.21 5.25
N VAL A 118 -15.10 14.21 5.40
CA VAL A 118 -14.60 15.57 5.50
C VAL A 118 -13.78 15.54 6.79
N PHE A 119 -12.47 15.52 6.67
CA PHE A 119 -11.58 15.77 7.79
C PHE A 119 -11.97 17.14 8.35
N ASP A 120 -12.87 17.16 9.29
CA ASP A 120 -13.01 18.30 10.17
C ASP A 120 -11.68 18.39 10.90
N ASP A 121 -10.94 19.43 10.57
CA ASP A 121 -9.62 19.80 11.10
C ASP A 121 -9.67 20.10 12.62
N TYR A 122 -10.76 19.71 13.26
CA TYR A 122 -11.04 19.85 14.69
C TYR A 122 -11.03 18.46 15.32
N GLY A 123 -9.82 18.09 15.79
CA GLY A 123 -9.62 16.93 16.62
C GLY A 123 -10.64 16.87 17.78
N PHE A 124 -11.60 15.98 17.64
CA PHE A 124 -12.39 15.49 18.76
C PHE A 124 -12.11 13.99 18.89
N GLU A 125 -11.33 13.68 19.90
CA GLU A 125 -11.09 12.30 20.34
C GLU A 125 -12.44 11.63 20.64
N GLY A 126 -12.71 10.53 19.94
CA GLY A 126 -13.51 9.46 20.51
C GLY A 126 -14.95 9.26 20.04
N GLN A 127 -15.43 9.84 18.94
CA GLN A 127 -16.68 9.38 18.32
C GLN A 127 -16.45 8.96 16.88
N LEU A 128 -16.27 7.65 16.69
CA LEU A 128 -16.38 7.00 15.38
C LEU A 128 -17.80 7.23 14.86
N SER A 129 -17.95 7.76 13.66
CA SER A 129 -19.27 7.84 13.03
C SER A 129 -19.76 6.43 12.67
N LEU A 130 -21.07 6.18 12.71
CA LEU A 130 -21.66 4.88 12.34
C LEU A 130 -21.20 4.36 10.98
N GLY A 131 -20.92 5.23 10.00
CA GLY A 131 -20.39 4.86 8.70
C GLY A 131 -18.92 4.46 8.69
N GLU A 132 -18.15 4.88 9.71
CA GLU A 132 -16.76 4.45 9.87
C GLU A 132 -16.69 3.00 10.30
N ASP A 133 -17.51 2.59 11.25
CA ASP A 133 -17.53 1.21 11.72
C ASP A 133 -17.90 0.23 10.60
N GLU A 134 -18.87 0.58 9.73
CA GLU A 134 -19.26 -0.24 8.58
C GLU A 134 -18.11 -0.38 7.56
N PHE A 135 -17.40 0.70 7.25
CA PHE A 135 -16.25 0.67 6.35
C PHE A 135 -15.14 -0.25 6.89
N TYR A 136 -14.79 -0.11 8.17
CA TYR A 136 -13.73 -0.91 8.77
C TYR A 136 -14.10 -2.37 8.91
N GLN A 137 -15.35 -2.70 9.23
CA GLN A 137 -15.81 -4.09 9.26
C GLN A 137 -15.80 -4.72 7.87
N LYS A 138 -16.24 -3.98 6.86
CA LYS A 138 -16.30 -4.46 5.47
C LYS A 138 -14.92 -4.72 4.87
N TYR A 139 -13.94 -3.85 5.15
CA TYR A 139 -12.62 -3.89 4.54
C TYR A 139 -11.50 -4.25 5.52
N GLU A 140 -11.81 -4.85 6.66
CA GLU A 140 -10.85 -5.21 7.70
C GLU A 140 -9.67 -6.02 7.16
N GLU A 141 -9.94 -7.03 6.37
CA GLU A 141 -8.94 -7.90 5.73
C GLU A 141 -8.03 -7.12 4.75
N ASP A 142 -8.61 -6.23 3.96
CA ASP A 142 -7.87 -5.42 2.99
C ASP A 142 -6.99 -4.39 3.69
N ILE A 143 -7.51 -3.74 4.72
CA ILE A 143 -6.76 -2.80 5.55
C ILE A 143 -5.59 -3.52 6.24
N LYS A 144 -5.83 -4.71 6.79
CA LYS A 144 -4.80 -5.53 7.42
C LYS A 144 -3.70 -5.91 6.42
N ARG A 145 -4.07 -6.44 5.26
CA ARG A 145 -3.11 -6.79 4.20
C ARG A 145 -2.31 -5.60 3.71
N LEU A 146 -2.96 -4.43 3.57
CA LEU A 146 -2.27 -3.21 3.20
C LEU A 146 -1.33 -2.75 4.32
N THR A 147 -1.77 -2.81 5.59
CA THR A 147 -0.94 -2.47 6.76
C THR A 147 0.32 -3.33 6.84
N GLU A 148 0.20 -4.64 6.59
CA GLU A 148 1.34 -5.55 6.60
C GLU A 148 2.43 -5.15 5.60
N LYS A 149 2.04 -4.55 4.46
CA LYS A 149 2.98 -4.02 3.46
C LYS A 149 3.72 -2.75 3.94
N PHE A 150 3.17 -2.05 4.92
CA PHE A 150 3.78 -0.87 5.55
C PHE A 150 4.57 -1.21 6.83
N MET A 151 4.62 -2.48 7.23
CA MET A 151 5.43 -2.88 8.39
C MET A 151 6.91 -2.97 8.02
N PRO A 152 7.81 -2.47 8.87
CA PRO A 152 9.23 -2.55 8.62
C PRO A 152 9.71 -4.00 8.61
N PRO A 153 10.75 -4.32 7.83
CA PRO A 153 11.33 -5.66 7.81
C PRO A 153 11.91 -6.03 9.17
N LYS A 154 11.85 -7.30 9.51
CA LYS A 154 12.39 -7.82 10.78
C LYS A 154 13.92 -7.77 10.87
N GLU A 155 14.58 -7.71 9.71
CA GLU A 155 16.05 -7.63 9.61
C GLU A 155 16.44 -6.17 9.32
N GLU A 156 17.22 -5.58 10.21
CA GLU A 156 17.68 -4.19 10.17
C GLU A 156 18.98 -4.03 9.37
N ASP A 157 19.15 -4.70 8.25
CA ASP A 157 20.26 -4.38 7.37
C ASP A 157 19.93 -3.18 6.44
N ALA A 158 20.98 -2.47 6.01
CA ALA A 158 20.82 -1.27 5.19
C ALA A 158 20.14 -1.55 3.84
N ARG A 159 20.27 -2.78 3.33
CA ARG A 159 19.68 -3.22 2.07
C ARG A 159 18.18 -3.45 2.23
N SER A 160 17.77 -4.14 3.27
CA SER A 160 16.36 -4.36 3.61
C SER A 160 15.62 -3.06 3.85
N LEU A 161 16.25 -2.10 4.53
CA LEU A 161 15.68 -0.77 4.76
C LEU A 161 15.54 0.05 3.47
N SER A 162 16.50 -0.04 2.55
CA SER A 162 16.41 0.65 1.27
C SER A 162 15.29 0.08 0.39
N GLN A 163 15.17 -1.24 0.31
CA GLN A 163 14.09 -1.92 -0.41
C GLN A 163 12.72 -1.59 0.20
N TYR A 164 12.63 -1.58 1.51
CA TYR A 164 11.41 -1.22 2.23
C TYR A 164 10.95 0.21 1.90
N ARG A 165 11.85 1.20 1.91
CA ARG A 165 11.52 2.59 1.54
C ARG A 165 10.99 2.68 0.12
N GLN A 166 11.63 2.00 -0.83
CA GLN A 166 11.18 1.98 -2.22
C GLN A 166 9.80 1.33 -2.37
N GLN A 167 9.52 0.27 -1.60
CA GLN A 167 8.19 -0.36 -1.58
C GLN A 167 7.14 0.58 -0.97
N MET A 168 7.47 1.28 0.12
CA MET A 168 6.59 2.27 0.74
C MET A 168 6.17 3.37 -0.25
N GLU A 169 7.11 3.92 -1.02
CA GLU A 169 6.83 4.91 -2.05
C GLU A 169 5.85 4.39 -3.11
N GLN A 170 5.95 3.10 -3.45
CA GLN A 170 5.03 2.47 -4.39
C GLN A 170 3.61 2.34 -3.82
N TYR A 171 3.47 2.02 -2.53
CA TYR A 171 2.14 1.85 -1.92
C TYR A 171 1.43 3.16 -1.61
N VAL A 172 2.12 4.27 -1.45
CA VAL A 172 1.47 5.59 -1.29
C VAL A 172 1.11 6.24 -2.63
N ASP A 173 1.67 5.79 -3.73
CA ASP A 173 1.38 6.33 -5.05
C ASP A 173 0.08 5.72 -5.63
N TYR A 174 -0.98 6.52 -5.69
CA TYR A 174 -2.30 6.11 -6.19
C TYR A 174 -2.25 5.54 -7.61
N ARG A 175 -1.27 5.92 -8.42
CA ARG A 175 -1.13 5.44 -9.81
C ARG A 175 -0.89 3.94 -9.89
N ASN A 176 -0.32 3.34 -8.85
CA ASN A 176 -0.08 1.91 -8.79
C ASN A 176 -1.34 1.06 -8.57
N TYR A 177 -2.45 1.71 -8.21
CA TYR A 177 -3.77 1.07 -8.04
C TYR A 177 -4.64 1.19 -9.30
N LEU A 178 -4.17 1.92 -10.32
CA LEU A 178 -4.91 2.25 -11.52
C LEU A 178 -4.11 1.89 -12.78
N THR A 179 -4.82 1.56 -13.84
CA THR A 179 -4.29 1.48 -15.19
C THR A 179 -4.91 2.59 -16.02
N PHE A 180 -4.06 3.39 -16.63
CA PHE A 180 -4.44 4.47 -17.52
C PHE A 180 -4.30 4.00 -18.96
N SER A 181 -5.31 4.21 -19.76
CA SER A 181 -5.30 3.84 -21.17
C SER A 181 -5.92 4.94 -22.02
N MET A 182 -5.48 5.04 -23.26
CA MET A 182 -6.01 5.96 -24.26
C MET A 182 -6.62 5.16 -25.39
N TYR A 183 -7.81 5.53 -25.79
CA TYR A 183 -8.53 4.88 -26.89
C TYR A 183 -8.85 5.89 -27.97
N GLU A 184 -8.73 5.43 -29.21
CA GLU A 184 -9.31 6.06 -30.38
C GLU A 184 -10.71 5.48 -30.61
N LYS A 185 -11.70 6.33 -30.77
CA LYS A 185 -13.04 5.97 -31.19
C LYS A 185 -13.20 6.37 -32.67
N VAL A 186 -13.42 5.41 -33.53
CA VAL A 186 -13.70 5.59 -34.94
C VAL A 186 -15.15 5.20 -35.20
N GLU A 187 -15.92 6.09 -35.76
CA GLU A 187 -17.28 5.79 -36.24
C GLU A 187 -17.21 5.23 -37.66
N ASP A 188 -17.75 4.03 -37.89
CA ASP A 188 -17.81 3.44 -39.22
C ASP A 188 -19.00 4.03 -40.03
N GLU A 189 -19.02 3.74 -41.32
CA GLU A 189 -20.07 4.22 -42.24
C GLU A 189 -21.50 3.81 -41.81
N ASN A 190 -21.63 2.83 -40.93
CA ASN A 190 -22.91 2.35 -40.40
C ASN A 190 -23.24 2.95 -39.02
N GLY A 191 -22.43 3.89 -38.50
CA GLY A 191 -22.64 4.52 -37.21
C GLY A 191 -22.16 3.66 -35.99
N ASN A 192 -21.43 2.56 -36.23
CA ASN A 192 -20.87 1.75 -35.13
C ASN A 192 -19.54 2.35 -34.65
N ILE A 193 -19.42 2.46 -33.36
CA ILE A 193 -18.19 2.99 -32.71
C ILE A 193 -17.25 1.83 -32.44
N ARG A 194 -16.06 1.85 -33.02
CA ARG A 194 -14.93 0.98 -32.69
C ARG A 194 -14.01 1.70 -31.74
N LYS A 195 -13.52 0.99 -30.72
CA LYS A 195 -12.50 1.47 -29.79
C LYS A 195 -11.19 0.76 -30.09
N ASN A 196 -10.17 1.52 -30.42
CA ASN A 196 -8.80 1.01 -30.63
C ASN A 196 -7.91 1.56 -29.51
N ALA A 197 -7.13 0.71 -28.84
CA ALA A 197 -6.14 1.16 -27.86
C ALA A 197 -5.00 1.89 -28.59
N VAL A 198 -4.65 3.09 -28.12
CA VAL A 198 -3.58 3.89 -28.74
C VAL A 198 -2.21 3.42 -28.29
N ASP A 199 -2.10 2.82 -27.10
CA ASP A 199 -0.83 2.29 -26.57
C ASP A 199 -0.22 1.17 -27.42
N ASP A 200 -1.04 0.43 -28.17
CA ASP A 200 -0.55 -0.58 -29.14
C ASP A 200 0.11 0.06 -30.38
N MET A 201 -0.11 1.34 -30.65
CA MET A 201 0.52 2.04 -31.76
C MET A 201 1.87 2.64 -31.39
N ALA A 202 2.05 3.12 -30.16
CA ALA A 202 3.33 3.69 -29.71
C ALA A 202 4.46 2.65 -29.58
N GLY A 203 4.12 1.36 -29.39
CA GLY A 203 5.07 0.26 -29.31
C GLY A 203 5.55 -0.26 -30.67
N ARG A 204 4.93 0.10 -31.79
CA ARG A 204 5.29 -0.39 -33.12
C ARG A 204 6.32 0.46 -33.85
N ASP A 205 6.43 1.75 -33.50
CA ASP A 205 7.37 2.67 -34.17
C ASP A 205 8.74 2.81 -33.49
N SER A 206 8.95 2.21 -32.32
CA SER A 206 10.26 2.25 -31.63
C SER A 206 11.17 1.04 -31.89
N GLY A 207 10.81 0.19 -32.84
CA GLY A 207 11.53 -1.04 -33.17
C GLY A 207 12.07 -1.12 -34.61
N GLY A 208 12.46 0.00 -35.20
CA GLY A 208 12.98 -0.01 -36.53
C GLY A 208 13.99 1.11 -36.80
N GLU A 209 15.25 0.93 -36.32
CA GLU A 209 16.50 1.19 -37.04
C GLU A 209 17.69 0.70 -36.21
#